data_57906c072c6c33e23178c0fab3f4f3e4
#
_entry.id   57906c072c6c33e23178c0fab3f4f3e4
#
_cell.length_a   1.000
_cell.length_b   1.000
_cell.length_c   1.000
_cell.angle_alpha   90.00
_cell.angle_beta   90.00
_cell.angle_gamma   90.00
#
_symmetry.space_group_name_H-M   'P 1'
#
loop_
_entity.id
_entity.type
_entity.pdbx_description
1 polymer ?
#
loop_
_entity_poly.entity_id
_entity_poly.type
_entity_poly.pdbx_seq_one_letter_code
_entity_poly.pdbx_strand_id
1 'polypeptide(L)'
;YSLRGVGDEIEFVTGADIVWFAVYLLVMTWLLRYLPGIYDFAIFPRLRLDEGAKYAILTISRYGIFIVGIVLALSQIHLDLSRLGWLIAAIGVGLGFGLQEIVSNFFSGLILLVERPIRIHDVVTIGDTTGEVRRINIRATTIRNWDRQEVVLPNRDLITRAVTNWTRGDTVNRLVVEIGVAYGSDVQLVTDTLYKIAEEDPDVLNEPESVVTFENHGDSALLFVLRVFLPSPSVRLATLNRLNVRINKEFNALEIEIPFPQHDIHIRSNATTPQEPGPPSS
;
A
#
# COMPACT_ATOMS: atom_id res chain seq x y z
N TYR A 1 2.82 40.13 48.62
CA TYR A 1 3.79 40.04 47.53
C TYR A 1 3.11 40.48 46.24
N SER A 2 3.57 41.55 45.62
CA SER A 2 3.07 42.01 44.34
C SER A 2 3.83 41.32 43.21
N LEU A 3 3.12 40.65 42.34
CA LEU A 3 3.64 40.17 41.06
C LEU A 3 3.22 41.20 40.00
N ARG A 4 4.18 41.66 39.20
CA ARG A 4 3.96 42.66 38.15
C ARG A 4 3.31 41.95 36.96
N GLY A 5 2.03 42.22 36.72
CA GLY A 5 1.32 41.77 35.52
C GLY A 5 1.73 42.56 34.27
N VAL A 6 1.45 42.03 33.09
CA VAL A 6 1.67 42.71 31.80
C VAL A 6 0.53 43.71 31.58
N GLY A 7 0.85 44.97 31.72
CA GLY A 7 -0.09 46.09 31.72
C GLY A 7 -0.23 46.69 33.11
N ASP A 8 -0.01 47.95 33.29
CA ASP A 8 0.15 48.75 34.49
C ASP A 8 -0.75 48.48 35.72
N GLU A 9 -1.47 47.36 35.77
CA GLU A 9 -2.26 46.93 36.94
C GLU A 9 -1.46 45.94 37.78
N ILE A 10 -1.23 46.29 39.04
CA ILE A 10 -0.61 45.40 40.02
C ILE A 10 -1.70 44.48 40.56
N GLU A 11 -1.75 43.26 40.05
CA GLU A 11 -2.59 42.22 40.63
C GLU A 11 -1.93 41.64 41.88
N PHE A 12 -2.65 41.71 43.02
CA PHE A 12 -2.20 41.15 44.28
C PHE A 12 -2.73 39.74 44.44
N VAL A 13 -1.84 38.78 44.71
CA VAL A 13 -2.26 37.41 45.10
C VAL A 13 -2.94 37.55 46.48
N THR A 14 -4.23 37.26 46.49
CA THR A 14 -5.03 37.26 47.72
C THR A 14 -4.95 35.91 48.44
N GLY A 15 -5.29 35.89 49.73
CA GLY A 15 -5.37 34.65 50.50
C GLY A 15 -6.40 33.64 49.86
N ALA A 16 -7.42 34.18 49.21
CA ALA A 16 -8.40 33.36 48.49
C ALA A 16 -7.79 32.61 47.29
N ASP A 17 -6.88 33.26 46.55
CA ASP A 17 -6.23 32.65 45.37
C ASP A 17 -5.33 31.47 45.77
N ILE A 18 -4.64 31.60 46.90
CA ILE A 18 -3.83 30.51 47.48
C ILE A 18 -4.72 29.35 47.92
N VAL A 19 -5.88 29.63 48.50
CA VAL A 19 -6.84 28.55 48.86
C VAL A 19 -7.36 27.86 47.63
N TRP A 20 -7.77 28.59 46.59
CA TRP A 20 -8.24 28.00 45.35
C TRP A 20 -7.12 27.20 44.64
N PHE A 21 -5.90 27.71 44.61
CA PHE A 21 -4.75 26.94 44.09
C PHE A 21 -4.59 25.59 44.80
N ALA A 22 -4.65 25.60 46.15
CA ALA A 22 -4.58 24.37 46.95
C ALA A 22 -5.77 23.44 46.66
N VAL A 23 -6.98 23.99 46.49
CA VAL A 23 -8.17 23.18 46.13
C VAL A 23 -8.01 22.53 44.77
N TYR A 24 -7.54 23.24 43.74
CA TYR A 24 -7.28 22.67 42.42
C TYR A 24 -6.25 21.53 42.49
N LEU A 25 -5.15 21.69 43.22
CA LEU A 25 -4.16 20.63 43.41
C LEU A 25 -4.73 19.42 44.17
N LEU A 26 -5.56 19.63 45.17
CA LEU A 26 -6.22 18.57 45.92
C LEU A 26 -7.20 17.82 45.02
N VAL A 27 -8.02 18.51 44.22
CA VAL A 27 -8.96 17.89 43.28
C VAL A 27 -8.19 17.12 42.20
N MET A 28 -7.13 17.68 41.63
CA MET A 28 -6.27 17.04 40.65
C MET A 28 -5.67 15.73 41.22
N THR A 29 -5.06 15.78 42.40
CA THR A 29 -4.44 14.60 43.05
C THR A 29 -5.48 13.56 43.41
N TRP A 30 -6.66 13.99 43.89
CA TRP A 30 -7.78 13.10 44.16
C TRP A 30 -8.26 12.40 42.85
N LEU A 31 -8.45 13.17 41.78
CA LEU A 31 -8.88 12.63 40.49
C LEU A 31 -7.84 11.64 39.93
N LEU A 32 -6.55 11.99 39.95
CA LEU A 32 -5.47 11.08 39.51
C LEU A 32 -5.39 9.79 40.30
N ARG A 33 -5.67 9.84 41.62
CA ARG A 33 -5.66 8.69 42.50
C ARG A 33 -6.83 7.73 42.22
N TYR A 34 -8.02 8.26 41.99
CA TYR A 34 -9.24 7.45 41.80
C TYR A 34 -9.54 7.16 40.33
N LEU A 35 -8.79 7.75 39.40
CA LEU A 35 -8.97 7.53 37.96
C LEU A 35 -9.01 6.05 37.55
N PRO A 36 -8.11 5.16 38.03
CA PRO A 36 -8.18 3.75 37.68
C PRO A 36 -9.51 3.11 38.06
N GLY A 37 -9.99 3.36 39.28
CA GLY A 37 -11.28 2.81 39.74
C GLY A 37 -12.46 3.33 38.92
N ILE A 38 -12.44 4.60 38.50
CA ILE A 38 -13.48 5.17 37.62
C ILE A 38 -13.46 4.47 36.26
N TYR A 39 -12.30 4.24 35.68
CA TYR A 39 -12.17 3.57 34.39
C TYR A 39 -12.58 2.09 34.49
N ASP A 40 -12.16 1.39 35.53
CA ASP A 40 -12.49 -0.02 35.76
C ASP A 40 -13.99 -0.24 35.98
N PHE A 41 -14.67 0.72 36.63
CA PHE A 41 -16.10 0.63 36.90
C PHE A 41 -16.98 1.11 35.72
N ALA A 42 -16.65 2.27 35.12
CA ALA A 42 -17.54 2.96 34.21
C ALA A 42 -17.23 2.75 32.71
N ILE A 43 -15.95 2.57 32.35
CA ILE A 43 -15.50 2.60 30.95
C ILE A 43 -15.06 1.22 30.47
N PHE A 44 -14.13 0.55 31.14
CA PHE A 44 -13.54 -0.69 30.68
C PHE A 44 -14.54 -1.87 30.57
N PRO A 45 -15.57 -2.02 31.42
CA PRO A 45 -16.53 -3.09 31.24
C PRO A 45 -17.35 -3.00 29.95
N ARG A 46 -17.48 -1.78 29.38
CA ARG A 46 -18.20 -1.54 28.13
C ARG A 46 -17.33 -1.72 26.88
N LEU A 47 -16.02 -1.73 27.06
CA LEU A 47 -15.04 -1.81 25.97
C LEU A 47 -14.29 -3.15 26.10
N ARG A 48 -14.28 -3.95 25.02
CA ARG A 48 -13.50 -5.20 24.99
C ARG A 48 -12.03 -4.86 24.66
N LEU A 49 -11.32 -4.32 25.64
CA LEU A 49 -9.93 -3.90 25.51
C LEU A 49 -9.00 -4.93 26.15
N ASP A 50 -7.85 -5.13 25.53
CA ASP A 50 -6.74 -5.87 26.13
C ASP A 50 -6.07 -5.04 27.24
N GLU A 51 -5.28 -5.67 28.09
CA GLU A 51 -4.63 -5.02 29.22
C GLU A 51 -3.66 -3.90 28.80
N GLY A 52 -3.01 -4.06 27.62
CA GLY A 52 -2.13 -3.03 27.06
C GLY A 52 -2.87 -1.76 26.67
N ALA A 53 -4.03 -1.89 26.02
CA ALA A 53 -4.87 -0.75 25.66
C ALA A 53 -5.46 -0.04 26.89
N LYS A 54 -5.89 -0.78 27.91
CA LYS A 54 -6.35 -0.22 29.20
C LYS A 54 -5.27 0.62 29.87
N TYR A 55 -4.04 0.06 29.95
CA TYR A 55 -2.90 0.75 30.53
C TYR A 55 -2.56 2.04 29.75
N ALA A 56 -2.54 1.99 28.41
CA ALA A 56 -2.25 3.14 27.56
C ALA A 56 -3.29 4.25 27.75
N ILE A 57 -4.59 3.92 27.71
CA ILE A 57 -5.68 4.89 27.92
C ILE A 57 -5.56 5.55 29.29
N LEU A 58 -5.36 4.75 30.33
CA LEU A 58 -5.23 5.25 31.68
C LEU A 58 -4.02 6.21 31.84
N THR A 59 -2.88 5.84 31.25
CA THR A 59 -1.65 6.62 31.29
C THR A 59 -1.79 7.96 30.55
N ILE A 60 -2.35 7.94 29.33
CA ILE A 60 -2.61 9.17 28.56
C ILE A 60 -3.59 10.08 29.29
N SER A 61 -4.66 9.50 29.87
CA SER A 61 -5.64 10.28 30.65
C SER A 61 -5.02 10.91 31.90
N ARG A 62 -4.12 10.19 32.59
CA ARG A 62 -3.38 10.73 33.74
C ARG A 62 -2.53 11.94 33.33
N TYR A 63 -1.78 11.86 32.24
CA TYR A 63 -0.98 12.98 31.75
C TYR A 63 -1.86 14.17 31.33
N GLY A 64 -2.97 13.92 30.63
CA GLY A 64 -3.93 14.97 30.28
C GLY A 64 -4.49 15.70 31.49
N ILE A 65 -4.97 14.94 32.48
CA ILE A 65 -5.52 15.50 33.73
C ILE A 65 -4.45 16.27 34.50
N PHE A 66 -3.22 15.74 34.56
CA PHE A 66 -2.10 16.43 35.24
C PHE A 66 -1.77 17.77 34.58
N ILE A 67 -1.65 17.78 33.23
CA ILE A 67 -1.33 19.02 32.48
C ILE A 67 -2.45 20.05 32.65
N VAL A 68 -3.70 19.67 32.46
CA VAL A 68 -4.84 20.56 32.60
C VAL A 68 -4.97 21.05 34.06
N GLY A 69 -4.84 20.14 35.01
CA GLY A 69 -4.92 20.47 36.43
C GLY A 69 -3.83 21.44 36.89
N ILE A 70 -2.59 21.30 36.43
CA ILE A 70 -1.50 22.22 36.74
C ILE A 70 -1.75 23.61 36.13
N VAL A 71 -2.22 23.67 34.85
CA VAL A 71 -2.53 24.94 34.19
C VAL A 71 -3.64 25.67 34.91
N LEU A 72 -4.73 24.97 35.30
CA LEU A 72 -5.83 25.55 36.06
C LEU A 72 -5.39 26.02 37.49
N ALA A 73 -4.54 25.26 38.16
CA ALA A 73 -4.01 25.66 39.43
C ALA A 73 -3.15 26.92 39.32
N LEU A 74 -2.22 26.95 38.34
CA LEU A 74 -1.33 28.11 38.15
C LEU A 74 -2.10 29.39 37.73
N SER A 75 -3.21 29.27 37.02
CA SER A 75 -4.04 30.40 36.64
C SER A 75 -4.65 31.14 37.86
N GLN A 76 -4.83 30.43 38.98
CA GLN A 76 -5.42 31.03 40.19
C GLN A 76 -4.48 31.97 40.93
N ILE A 77 -3.18 31.80 40.80
CA ILE A 77 -2.20 32.66 41.47
C ILE A 77 -1.68 33.80 40.56
N HIS A 78 -2.49 34.14 39.53
CA HIS A 78 -2.21 35.22 38.59
C HIS A 78 -0.78 35.17 37.99
N LEU A 79 -0.22 33.95 37.85
CA LEU A 79 1.01 33.79 37.11
C LEU A 79 0.76 34.17 35.65
N ASP A 80 1.57 35.10 35.16
CA ASP A 80 1.52 35.52 33.76
C ASP A 80 1.84 34.36 32.83
N LEU A 81 0.80 33.54 32.51
CA LEU A 81 0.91 32.42 31.61
C LEU A 81 1.20 32.88 30.19
N SER A 82 1.08 34.20 29.89
CA SER A 82 1.39 34.72 28.54
C SER A 82 2.87 34.53 28.22
N ARG A 83 3.74 34.57 29.22
CA ARG A 83 5.17 34.28 29.08
C ARG A 83 5.48 32.83 28.79
N LEU A 84 4.62 31.93 29.18
CA LEU A 84 4.72 30.48 28.86
C LEU A 84 3.98 30.15 27.58
N GLY A 85 3.11 31.04 27.07
CA GLY A 85 2.26 30.80 25.91
C GLY A 85 3.07 30.43 24.65
N TRP A 86 4.19 31.13 24.40
CA TRP A 86 5.07 30.82 23.30
C TRP A 86 5.75 29.45 23.45
N LEU A 87 6.11 29.04 24.67
CA LEU A 87 6.71 27.73 24.94
C LEU A 87 5.67 26.60 24.74
N ILE A 88 4.45 26.85 25.28
CA ILE A 88 3.33 25.91 25.08
C ILE A 88 2.99 25.76 23.59
N ALA A 89 2.96 26.88 22.86
CA ALA A 89 2.73 26.88 21.41
C ALA A 89 3.84 26.12 20.67
N ALA A 90 5.12 26.35 21.02
CA ALA A 90 6.24 25.65 20.41
C ALA A 90 6.20 24.13 20.66
N ILE A 91 5.89 23.72 21.91
CA ILE A 91 5.69 22.31 22.26
C ILE A 91 4.49 21.74 21.50
N GLY A 92 3.38 22.49 21.40
CA GLY A 92 2.18 22.08 20.67
C GLY A 92 2.45 21.85 19.18
N VAL A 93 3.21 22.74 18.54
CA VAL A 93 3.66 22.58 17.16
C VAL A 93 4.56 21.34 17.01
N GLY A 94 5.52 21.16 17.91
CA GLY A 94 6.40 19.99 17.92
C GLY A 94 5.62 18.67 18.07
N LEU A 95 4.67 18.62 19.00
CA LEU A 95 3.77 17.48 19.17
C LEU A 95 2.89 17.26 17.95
N GLY A 96 2.38 18.34 17.34
CA GLY A 96 1.59 18.28 16.11
C GLY A 96 2.36 17.62 14.97
N PHE A 97 3.61 17.99 14.74
CA PHE A 97 4.48 17.33 13.76
C PHE A 97 4.77 15.87 14.14
N GLY A 98 5.00 15.59 15.43
CA GLY A 98 5.23 14.21 15.90
C GLY A 98 4.00 13.30 15.74
N LEU A 99 2.79 13.83 15.81
CA LEU A 99 1.54 13.09 15.66
C LEU A 99 0.96 13.15 14.25
N GLN A 100 1.53 13.93 13.34
CA GLN A 100 1.00 14.18 12.00
C GLN A 100 0.69 12.90 11.23
N GLU A 101 1.59 11.92 11.28
CA GLU A 101 1.41 10.67 10.57
C GLU A 101 0.27 9.82 11.15
N ILE A 102 0.14 9.78 12.47
CA ILE A 102 -0.93 9.06 13.17
C ILE A 102 -2.28 9.66 12.80
N VAL A 103 -2.38 10.98 12.86
CA VAL A 103 -3.60 11.73 12.52
C VAL A 103 -3.95 11.55 11.04
N SER A 104 -2.97 11.64 10.14
CA SER A 104 -3.16 11.42 8.71
C SER A 104 -3.69 10.02 8.41
N ASN A 105 -3.10 8.98 9.01
CA ASN A 105 -3.55 7.61 8.85
C ASN A 105 -4.96 7.38 9.40
N PHE A 106 -5.31 8.01 10.51
CA PHE A 106 -6.65 7.94 11.09
C PHE A 106 -7.70 8.55 10.15
N PHE A 107 -7.49 9.77 9.66
CA PHE A 107 -8.42 10.42 8.74
C PHE A 107 -8.50 9.69 7.40
N SER A 108 -7.39 9.19 6.89
CA SER A 108 -7.39 8.34 5.69
C SER A 108 -8.20 7.07 5.89
N GLY A 109 -8.10 6.44 7.07
CA GLY A 109 -8.93 5.29 7.42
C GLY A 109 -10.41 5.61 7.45
N LEU A 110 -10.78 6.79 7.97
CA LEU A 110 -12.17 7.24 7.97
C LEU A 110 -12.69 7.47 6.54
N ILE A 111 -11.88 8.09 5.67
CA ILE A 111 -12.22 8.27 4.25
C ILE A 111 -12.43 6.91 3.57
N LEU A 112 -11.50 5.95 3.78
CA LEU A 112 -11.63 4.60 3.22
C LEU A 112 -12.94 3.91 3.63
N LEU A 113 -13.39 4.10 4.88
CA LEU A 113 -14.62 3.50 5.39
C LEU A 113 -15.88 4.20 4.88
N VAL A 114 -15.84 5.50 4.64
CA VAL A 114 -16.97 6.31 4.16
C VAL A 114 -17.10 6.23 2.63
N GLU A 115 -16.05 6.56 1.89
CA GLU A 115 -16.07 6.60 0.42
C GLU A 115 -15.90 5.22 -0.21
N ARG A 116 -15.28 4.29 0.51
CA ARG A 116 -15.04 2.90 0.09
C ARG A 116 -14.40 2.79 -1.30
N PRO A 117 -13.28 3.47 -1.57
CA PRO A 117 -12.54 3.32 -2.83
C PRO A 117 -12.03 1.89 -3.00
N ILE A 118 -11.77 1.18 -1.91
CA ILE A 118 -11.46 -0.24 -1.82
C ILE A 118 -12.36 -0.90 -0.78
N ARG A 119 -12.64 -2.19 -0.94
CA ARG A 119 -13.47 -2.98 -0.03
C ARG A 119 -12.74 -4.22 0.43
N ILE A 120 -13.21 -4.85 1.49
CA ILE A 120 -12.75 -6.17 1.91
C ILE A 120 -13.06 -7.16 0.78
N HIS A 121 -12.11 -8.04 0.47
CA HIS A 121 -12.07 -8.99 -0.65
C HIS A 121 -11.75 -8.39 -2.02
N ASP A 122 -11.57 -7.06 -2.15
CA ASP A 122 -11.03 -6.51 -3.40
C ASP A 122 -9.59 -6.98 -3.61
N VAL A 123 -9.25 -7.27 -4.85
CA VAL A 123 -7.86 -7.47 -5.29
C VAL A 123 -7.31 -6.13 -5.74
N VAL A 124 -6.25 -5.68 -5.08
CA VAL A 124 -5.65 -4.36 -5.33
C VAL A 124 -4.14 -4.47 -5.54
N THR A 125 -3.60 -3.55 -6.34
CA THR A 125 -2.15 -3.31 -6.48
C THR A 125 -1.81 -1.92 -5.97
N ILE A 126 -0.84 -1.85 -5.05
CA ILE A 126 -0.34 -0.61 -4.45
C ILE A 126 1.19 -0.66 -4.49
N GLY A 127 1.79 0.18 -5.33
CA GLY A 127 3.22 0.04 -5.64
C GLY A 127 3.52 -1.36 -6.17
N ASP A 128 4.44 -2.07 -5.53
CA ASP A 128 4.84 -3.43 -5.94
C ASP A 128 4.01 -4.54 -5.26
N THR A 129 3.06 -4.18 -4.41
CA THR A 129 2.27 -5.15 -3.66
C THR A 129 0.92 -5.38 -4.32
N THR A 130 0.67 -6.61 -4.76
CA THR A 130 -0.64 -7.07 -5.27
C THR A 130 -1.21 -8.12 -4.33
N GLY A 131 -2.50 -7.98 -3.97
CA GLY A 131 -3.17 -8.95 -3.11
C GLY A 131 -4.60 -8.59 -2.77
N GLU A 132 -5.23 -9.45 -1.99
CA GLU A 132 -6.60 -9.32 -1.53
C GLU A 132 -6.67 -8.50 -0.22
N VAL A 133 -7.55 -7.51 -0.17
CA VAL A 133 -7.83 -6.73 1.04
C VAL A 133 -8.53 -7.60 2.08
N ARG A 134 -7.90 -7.84 3.22
CA ARG A 134 -8.43 -8.68 4.31
C ARG A 134 -9.14 -7.88 5.38
N ARG A 135 -8.56 -6.77 5.79
CA ARG A 135 -9.09 -5.92 6.86
C ARG A 135 -8.74 -4.47 6.61
N ILE A 136 -9.69 -3.59 6.88
CA ILE A 136 -9.49 -2.14 6.92
C ILE A 136 -9.67 -1.71 8.37
N ASN A 137 -8.57 -1.38 9.04
CA ASN A 137 -8.57 -0.89 10.40
C ASN A 137 -8.44 0.65 10.40
N ILE A 138 -8.56 1.25 11.58
CA ILE A 138 -8.57 2.71 11.77
C ILE A 138 -7.33 3.42 11.20
N ARG A 139 -6.14 2.83 11.29
CA ARG A 139 -4.87 3.44 10.85
C ARG A 139 -4.14 2.69 9.72
N ALA A 140 -4.51 1.46 9.49
CA ALA A 140 -3.81 0.60 8.54
C ALA A 140 -4.76 -0.44 7.94
N THR A 141 -4.53 -0.78 6.69
CA THR A 141 -5.23 -1.83 5.95
C THR A 141 -4.31 -3.03 5.79
N THR A 142 -4.85 -4.22 5.98
CA THR A 142 -4.11 -5.48 5.81
C THR A 142 -4.49 -6.10 4.47
N ILE A 143 -3.49 -6.36 3.64
CA ILE A 143 -3.61 -7.03 2.34
C ILE A 143 -2.88 -8.37 2.43
N ARG A 144 -3.47 -9.42 1.88
CA ARG A 144 -2.82 -10.74 1.73
C ARG A 144 -2.35 -10.91 0.29
N ASN A 145 -1.03 -11.00 0.10
CA ASN A 145 -0.45 -11.26 -1.21
C ASN A 145 -0.62 -12.74 -1.65
N TRP A 146 -0.17 -13.05 -2.86
CA TRP A 146 -0.28 -14.40 -3.43
C TRP A 146 0.59 -15.43 -2.71
N ASP A 147 1.66 -15.01 -2.02
CA ASP A 147 2.50 -15.85 -1.17
C ASP A 147 1.89 -16.08 0.22
N ARG A 148 0.61 -15.66 0.42
CA ARG A 148 -0.13 -15.72 1.68
C ARG A 148 0.43 -14.86 2.82
N GLN A 149 1.34 -13.93 2.53
CA GLN A 149 1.85 -12.98 3.51
C GLN A 149 0.83 -11.87 3.76
N GLU A 150 0.71 -11.45 5.01
CA GLU A 150 -0.10 -10.29 5.37
C GLU A 150 0.77 -9.03 5.37
N VAL A 151 0.53 -8.17 4.40
CA VAL A 151 1.18 -6.87 4.28
C VAL A 151 0.29 -5.83 4.93
N VAL A 152 0.83 -5.10 5.91
CA VAL A 152 0.12 -4.04 6.62
C VAL A 152 0.53 -2.70 6.03
N LEU A 153 -0.39 -2.03 5.37
CA LEU A 153 -0.17 -0.75 4.71
C LEU A 153 -0.83 0.38 5.50
N PRO A 154 -0.13 1.50 5.74
CA PRO A 154 -0.72 2.70 6.31
C PRO A 154 -1.90 3.19 5.45
N ASN A 155 -3.01 3.58 6.05
CA ASN A 155 -4.19 4.04 5.29
C ASN A 155 -3.89 5.29 4.45
N ARG A 156 -2.97 6.13 4.89
CA ARG A 156 -2.52 7.29 4.12
C ARG A 156 -2.01 6.91 2.74
N ASP A 157 -1.25 5.82 2.62
CA ASP A 157 -0.69 5.38 1.34
C ASP A 157 -1.79 4.99 0.36
N LEU A 158 -2.91 4.44 0.84
CA LEU A 158 -4.07 4.07 0.03
C LEU A 158 -4.86 5.26 -0.50
N ILE A 159 -4.71 6.43 0.11
CA ILE A 159 -5.39 7.67 -0.32
C ILE A 159 -4.46 8.55 -1.17
N THR A 160 -3.15 8.54 -0.87
CA THR A 160 -2.20 9.46 -1.51
C THR A 160 -1.47 8.87 -2.70
N ARG A 161 -1.43 7.53 -2.82
CA ARG A 161 -0.81 6.84 -3.96
C ARG A 161 -1.86 6.34 -4.95
N ALA A 162 -1.42 6.06 -6.16
CA ALA A 162 -2.26 5.36 -7.13
C ALA A 162 -2.54 3.93 -6.65
N VAL A 163 -3.80 3.55 -6.61
CA VAL A 163 -4.27 2.21 -6.27
C VAL A 163 -4.99 1.64 -7.48
N THR A 164 -4.51 0.53 -8.01
CA THR A 164 -5.24 -0.23 -9.03
C THR A 164 -6.14 -1.25 -8.35
N ASN A 165 -7.45 -1.12 -8.52
CA ASN A 165 -8.43 -2.09 -8.03
C ASN A 165 -8.89 -2.96 -9.20
N TRP A 166 -8.63 -4.27 -9.13
CA TRP A 166 -8.90 -5.24 -10.19
C TRP A 166 -10.32 -5.82 -10.14
N THR A 167 -11.06 -5.56 -9.06
CA THR A 167 -12.35 -6.21 -8.79
C THR A 167 -13.48 -5.22 -8.54
N ARG A 168 -13.18 -3.90 -8.55
CA ARG A 168 -14.17 -2.87 -8.33
C ARG A 168 -14.99 -2.57 -9.60
N GLY A 169 -16.27 -2.85 -9.56
CA GLY A 169 -17.20 -2.57 -10.65
C GLY A 169 -17.28 -3.72 -11.63
N ASP A 170 -16.30 -3.86 -12.50
CA ASP A 170 -16.15 -4.96 -13.44
C ASP A 170 -14.95 -5.83 -13.03
N THR A 171 -15.16 -7.15 -12.97
CA THR A 171 -14.10 -8.12 -12.68
C THR A 171 -13.37 -8.58 -13.94
N VAL A 172 -13.85 -8.17 -15.11
CA VAL A 172 -13.22 -8.49 -16.39
C VAL A 172 -11.84 -7.86 -16.46
N ASN A 173 -10.85 -8.67 -16.73
CA ASN A 173 -9.48 -8.22 -16.86
C ASN A 173 -8.83 -8.76 -18.11
N ARG A 174 -7.93 -7.95 -18.69
CA ARG A 174 -7.19 -8.30 -19.90
C ARG A 174 -5.95 -9.11 -19.55
N LEU A 175 -5.80 -10.26 -20.18
CA LEU A 175 -4.56 -11.04 -20.22
C LEU A 175 -3.85 -10.77 -21.54
N VAL A 176 -2.57 -10.51 -21.51
CA VAL A 176 -1.71 -10.30 -22.67
C VAL A 176 -0.71 -11.44 -22.74
N VAL A 177 -0.62 -12.06 -23.93
CA VAL A 177 0.34 -13.12 -24.23
C VAL A 177 1.16 -12.67 -25.43
N GLU A 178 2.47 -12.57 -25.26
CA GLU A 178 3.42 -12.18 -26.30
C GLU A 178 4.03 -13.45 -26.92
N ILE A 179 4.03 -13.54 -28.22
CA ILE A 179 4.49 -14.72 -28.97
C ILE A 179 5.41 -14.27 -30.09
N GLY A 180 6.59 -14.87 -30.19
CA GLY A 180 7.51 -14.71 -31.33
C GLY A 180 7.46 -15.90 -32.24
N VAL A 181 7.37 -15.67 -33.56
CA VAL A 181 7.49 -16.73 -34.59
C VAL A 181 8.64 -16.40 -35.54
N ALA A 182 9.19 -17.44 -36.21
CA ALA A 182 10.33 -17.29 -37.11
C ALA A 182 9.99 -16.37 -38.29
N TYR A 183 11.00 -15.65 -38.80
CA TYR A 183 10.88 -14.94 -40.07
C TYR A 183 10.55 -15.90 -41.18
N GLY A 184 9.59 -15.53 -42.05
CA GLY A 184 9.07 -16.39 -43.13
C GLY A 184 7.83 -17.16 -42.74
N SER A 185 7.40 -17.14 -41.47
CA SER A 185 6.10 -17.73 -41.10
C SER A 185 4.94 -16.97 -41.76
N ASP A 186 3.87 -17.71 -42.10
CA ASP A 186 2.64 -17.13 -42.62
C ASP A 186 1.91 -16.36 -41.50
N VAL A 187 1.91 -15.02 -41.62
CA VAL A 187 1.30 -14.11 -40.65
C VAL A 187 -0.19 -14.35 -40.48
N GLN A 188 -0.92 -14.72 -41.58
CA GLN A 188 -2.35 -14.98 -41.51
C GLN A 188 -2.62 -16.29 -40.79
N LEU A 189 -1.88 -17.35 -41.09
CA LEU A 189 -1.99 -18.63 -40.41
C LEU A 189 -1.73 -18.52 -38.91
N VAL A 190 -0.70 -17.76 -38.52
CA VAL A 190 -0.41 -17.48 -37.09
C VAL A 190 -1.58 -16.75 -36.42
N THR A 191 -2.07 -15.70 -37.06
CA THR A 191 -3.20 -14.90 -36.54
C THR A 191 -4.45 -15.72 -36.34
N ASP A 192 -4.86 -16.52 -37.38
CA ASP A 192 -6.05 -17.36 -37.32
C ASP A 192 -5.93 -18.45 -36.26
N THR A 193 -4.72 -19.03 -36.12
CA THR A 193 -4.45 -20.05 -35.11
C THR A 193 -4.58 -19.46 -33.69
N LEU A 194 -4.06 -18.25 -33.44
CA LEU A 194 -4.16 -17.61 -32.14
C LEU A 194 -5.62 -17.25 -31.80
N TYR A 195 -6.41 -16.77 -32.76
CA TYR A 195 -7.83 -16.54 -32.56
C TYR A 195 -8.57 -17.82 -32.18
N LYS A 196 -8.35 -18.91 -32.93
CA LYS A 196 -8.94 -20.21 -32.64
C LYS A 196 -8.59 -20.72 -31.24
N ILE A 197 -7.33 -20.55 -30.82
CA ILE A 197 -6.88 -20.97 -29.48
C ILE A 197 -7.61 -20.16 -28.39
N ALA A 198 -7.81 -18.85 -28.61
CA ALA A 198 -8.50 -17.97 -27.67
C ALA A 198 -9.99 -18.33 -27.57
N GLU A 199 -10.68 -18.54 -28.70
CA GLU A 199 -12.11 -18.87 -28.74
C GLU A 199 -12.45 -20.23 -28.09
N GLU A 200 -11.54 -21.17 -28.15
CA GLU A 200 -11.74 -22.50 -27.58
C GLU A 200 -11.33 -22.65 -26.13
N ASP A 201 -10.78 -21.60 -25.46
CA ASP A 201 -10.45 -21.63 -24.03
C ASP A 201 -11.69 -21.27 -23.18
N PRO A 202 -12.06 -22.10 -22.19
CA PRO A 202 -13.31 -21.95 -21.44
C PRO A 202 -13.36 -20.70 -20.54
N ASP A 203 -12.22 -20.14 -20.19
CA ASP A 203 -12.15 -18.95 -19.33
C ASP A 203 -11.94 -17.65 -20.13
N VAL A 204 -11.80 -17.73 -21.45
CA VAL A 204 -11.73 -16.54 -22.31
C VAL A 204 -13.16 -16.11 -22.65
N LEU A 205 -13.43 -14.82 -22.41
CA LEU A 205 -14.74 -14.24 -22.71
C LEU A 205 -14.90 -13.95 -24.20
N ASN A 206 -16.13 -14.11 -24.71
CA ASN A 206 -16.49 -13.73 -26.08
C ASN A 206 -16.70 -12.20 -26.19
N GLU A 207 -17.08 -11.55 -25.09
CA GLU A 207 -17.24 -10.09 -24.97
C GLU A 207 -16.53 -9.59 -23.70
N PRO A 208 -15.58 -8.66 -23.84
CA PRO A 208 -15.02 -8.12 -25.08
C PRO A 208 -14.28 -9.16 -25.92
N GLU A 209 -14.29 -8.99 -27.25
CA GLU A 209 -13.63 -9.90 -28.18
C GLU A 209 -12.10 -9.95 -27.95
N SER A 210 -11.55 -11.15 -28.18
CA SER A 210 -10.09 -11.32 -28.20
C SER A 210 -9.47 -10.57 -29.39
N VAL A 211 -8.26 -10.05 -29.19
CA VAL A 211 -7.55 -9.31 -30.24
C VAL A 211 -6.16 -9.89 -30.44
N VAL A 212 -5.85 -10.27 -31.68
CA VAL A 212 -4.51 -10.67 -32.10
C VAL A 212 -3.92 -9.56 -32.96
N THR A 213 -2.71 -9.12 -32.64
CA THR A 213 -2.00 -8.10 -33.43
C THR A 213 -0.59 -8.60 -33.76
N PHE A 214 -0.17 -8.37 -35.00
CA PHE A 214 1.23 -8.41 -35.37
C PHE A 214 1.83 -7.04 -35.05
N GLU A 215 2.71 -6.95 -34.05
CA GLU A 215 3.15 -5.66 -33.54
C GLU A 215 4.50 -5.18 -34.05
N ASN A 216 5.44 -6.09 -34.25
CA ASN A 216 6.78 -5.67 -34.63
C ASN A 216 7.58 -6.79 -35.30
N HIS A 217 8.57 -6.35 -36.08
CA HIS A 217 9.67 -7.18 -36.55
C HIS A 217 10.79 -7.09 -35.51
N GLY A 218 10.90 -8.09 -34.63
CA GLY A 218 11.97 -8.16 -33.62
C GLY A 218 13.31 -8.62 -34.18
N ASP A 219 14.35 -8.63 -33.39
CA ASP A 219 15.71 -8.97 -33.82
C ASP A 219 15.82 -10.39 -34.40
N SER A 220 15.02 -11.34 -33.92
CA SER A 220 15.08 -12.74 -34.32
C SER A 220 13.68 -13.35 -34.55
N ALA A 221 12.60 -12.60 -34.40
CA ALA A 221 11.23 -13.08 -34.48
C ALA A 221 10.25 -12.03 -34.99
N LEU A 222 9.15 -12.47 -35.61
CA LEU A 222 7.95 -11.67 -35.80
C LEU A 222 7.13 -11.69 -34.52
N LEU A 223 6.84 -10.52 -33.93
CA LEU A 223 6.20 -10.43 -32.62
C LEU A 223 4.68 -10.27 -32.76
N PHE A 224 3.94 -11.23 -32.22
CA PHE A 224 2.50 -11.21 -32.11
C PHE A 224 2.09 -11.01 -30.66
N VAL A 225 0.96 -10.35 -30.46
CA VAL A 225 0.36 -10.17 -29.15
C VAL A 225 -1.09 -10.60 -29.19
N LEU A 226 -1.39 -11.63 -28.39
CA LEU A 226 -2.75 -12.09 -28.13
C LEU A 226 -3.27 -11.42 -26.86
N ARG A 227 -4.38 -10.69 -26.97
CA ARG A 227 -5.10 -10.06 -25.88
C ARG A 227 -6.43 -10.76 -25.68
N VAL A 228 -6.62 -11.37 -24.55
CA VAL A 228 -7.87 -12.04 -24.19
C VAL A 228 -8.45 -11.41 -22.94
N PHE A 229 -9.75 -11.52 -22.74
CA PHE A 229 -10.46 -11.00 -21.59
C PHE A 229 -10.96 -12.16 -20.73
N LEU A 230 -10.74 -12.04 -19.42
CA LEU A 230 -11.02 -13.06 -18.42
C LEU A 230 -12.08 -12.56 -17.44
N PRO A 231 -12.98 -13.44 -16.93
CA PRO A 231 -14.05 -13.04 -16.01
C PRO A 231 -13.55 -12.59 -14.63
N SER A 232 -12.32 -12.98 -14.25
CA SER A 232 -11.77 -12.71 -12.92
C SER A 232 -10.25 -12.80 -12.92
N PRO A 233 -9.56 -12.00 -12.09
CA PRO A 233 -8.11 -12.13 -11.86
C PRO A 233 -7.69 -13.50 -11.33
N SER A 234 -8.58 -14.25 -10.68
CA SER A 234 -8.26 -15.55 -10.07
C SER A 234 -7.94 -16.65 -11.09
N VAL A 235 -8.53 -16.60 -12.30
CA VAL A 235 -8.28 -17.59 -13.37
C VAL A 235 -7.07 -17.26 -14.24
N ARG A 236 -6.50 -16.04 -14.07
CA ARG A 236 -5.44 -15.50 -14.93
C ARG A 236 -4.24 -16.44 -15.12
N LEU A 237 -3.70 -16.99 -14.02
CA LEU A 237 -2.51 -17.82 -14.07
C LEU A 237 -2.79 -19.17 -14.73
N ALA A 238 -3.93 -19.76 -14.42
CA ALA A 238 -4.34 -21.04 -15.03
C ALA A 238 -4.59 -20.89 -16.53
N THR A 239 -5.28 -19.83 -16.94
CA THR A 239 -5.55 -19.54 -18.36
C THR A 239 -4.28 -19.23 -19.12
N LEU A 240 -3.38 -18.41 -18.56
CA LEU A 240 -2.07 -18.14 -19.18
C LEU A 240 -1.29 -19.44 -19.46
N ASN A 241 -1.26 -20.34 -18.49
CA ASN A 241 -0.60 -21.64 -18.66
C ASN A 241 -1.27 -22.47 -19.76
N ARG A 242 -2.61 -22.58 -19.77
CA ARG A 242 -3.34 -23.34 -20.80
C ARG A 242 -3.10 -22.75 -22.20
N LEU A 243 -3.19 -21.45 -22.36
CA LEU A 243 -2.95 -20.79 -23.64
C LEU A 243 -1.53 -21.08 -24.15
N ASN A 244 -0.51 -20.88 -23.29
CA ASN A 244 0.87 -21.14 -23.69
C ASN A 244 1.11 -22.62 -24.11
N VAL A 245 0.59 -23.56 -23.32
CA VAL A 245 0.69 -24.99 -23.66
C VAL A 245 0.00 -25.29 -24.99
N ARG A 246 -1.16 -24.69 -25.19
CA ARG A 246 -1.93 -24.91 -26.43
C ARG A 246 -1.29 -24.24 -27.63
N ILE A 247 -0.80 -23.03 -27.51
CA ILE A 247 -0.01 -22.33 -28.55
C ILE A 247 1.17 -23.19 -28.97
N ASN A 248 1.95 -23.67 -28.00
CA ASN A 248 3.09 -24.54 -28.32
C ASN A 248 2.67 -25.84 -29.08
N LYS A 249 1.55 -26.45 -28.69
CA LYS A 249 1.04 -27.66 -29.32
C LYS A 249 0.56 -27.39 -30.73
N GLU A 250 -0.29 -26.40 -30.95
CA GLU A 250 -0.86 -26.06 -32.26
C GLU A 250 0.22 -25.56 -33.23
N PHE A 251 1.18 -24.75 -32.75
CA PHE A 251 2.30 -24.26 -33.57
C PHE A 251 3.17 -25.41 -34.04
N ASN A 252 3.50 -26.37 -33.17
CA ASN A 252 4.24 -27.57 -33.58
C ASN A 252 3.47 -28.40 -34.60
N ALA A 253 2.15 -28.53 -34.47
CA ALA A 253 1.30 -29.31 -35.42
C ALA A 253 1.18 -28.62 -36.79
N LEU A 254 1.28 -27.30 -36.84
CA LEU A 254 1.21 -26.46 -38.05
C LEU A 254 2.59 -26.10 -38.62
N GLU A 255 3.66 -26.65 -38.06
CA GLU A 255 5.05 -26.36 -38.44
C GLU A 255 5.40 -24.84 -38.32
N ILE A 256 4.71 -24.10 -37.41
CA ILE A 256 5.03 -22.72 -37.08
C ILE A 256 6.21 -22.75 -36.12
N GLU A 257 7.36 -22.26 -36.55
CA GLU A 257 8.60 -22.28 -35.77
C GLU A 257 8.64 -21.12 -34.77
N ILE A 258 8.95 -21.42 -33.49
CA ILE A 258 9.31 -20.44 -32.46
C ILE A 258 10.84 -20.35 -32.47
N PRO A 259 11.41 -19.23 -32.95
CA PRO A 259 12.83 -19.16 -33.23
C PRO A 259 13.68 -19.07 -31.97
N PHE A 260 14.86 -19.65 -31.98
CA PHE A 260 15.93 -19.30 -31.08
C PHE A 260 16.55 -17.96 -31.48
N PRO A 261 17.31 -17.29 -30.60
CA PRO A 261 18.07 -16.10 -30.97
C PRO A 261 18.97 -16.37 -32.18
N GLN A 262 18.84 -15.59 -33.24
CA GLN A 262 19.59 -15.74 -34.48
C GLN A 262 20.78 -14.79 -34.49
N HIS A 263 21.93 -15.28 -34.99
CA HIS A 263 23.13 -14.46 -35.17
C HIS A 263 23.75 -14.75 -36.54
N ASP A 264 23.93 -13.74 -37.34
CA ASP A 264 24.68 -13.81 -38.58
C ASP A 264 26.18 -13.74 -38.28
N ILE A 265 26.93 -14.79 -38.64
CA ILE A 265 28.37 -14.87 -38.41
C ILE A 265 29.10 -14.65 -39.73
N HIS A 266 29.82 -13.52 -39.86
CA HIS A 266 30.71 -13.27 -40.95
C HIS A 266 32.14 -13.73 -40.62
N ILE A 267 32.58 -14.88 -41.17
CA ILE A 267 33.93 -15.41 -41.00
C ILE A 267 34.87 -14.67 -41.93
N ARG A 268 35.67 -13.74 -41.38
CA ARG A 268 36.65 -12.94 -42.17
C ARG A 268 37.99 -13.62 -42.45
N SER A 269 38.35 -14.64 -41.70
CA SER A 269 39.55 -15.46 -41.96
C SER A 269 39.41 -16.84 -41.33
N ASN A 270 39.71 -17.91 -42.09
CA ASN A 270 39.94 -19.25 -41.56
C ASN A 270 41.44 -19.40 -41.31
N ALA A 271 41.90 -19.17 -40.08
CA ALA A 271 43.32 -19.29 -39.70
C ALA A 271 43.75 -20.75 -39.44
N THR A 272 43.10 -21.73 -40.06
CA THR A 272 43.46 -23.15 -39.87
C THR A 272 43.41 -23.88 -41.18
N THR A 273 44.32 -23.55 -42.11
CA THR A 273 44.83 -24.57 -43.03
C THR A 273 46.15 -25.05 -42.44
N PRO A 274 46.30 -26.30 -41.98
CA PRO A 274 47.61 -26.84 -41.66
C PRO A 274 48.42 -26.86 -42.97
N GLN A 275 49.52 -26.18 -43.01
CA GLN A 275 50.51 -26.38 -44.09
C GLN A 275 50.93 -27.84 -44.06
N GLU A 276 50.64 -28.57 -45.13
CA GLU A 276 51.24 -29.85 -45.36
C GLU A 276 52.76 -29.67 -45.32
N PRO A 277 53.49 -30.55 -44.62
CA PRO A 277 54.96 -30.52 -44.65
C PRO A 277 55.45 -30.85 -46.07
N GLY A 278 56.16 -29.90 -46.69
CA GLY A 278 56.75 -30.09 -47.98
C GLY A 278 57.62 -31.35 -48.05
N PRO A 279 57.76 -31.97 -49.24
CA PRO A 279 58.55 -33.20 -49.40
C PRO A 279 59.99 -32.99 -49.00
N PRO A 280 60.63 -34.00 -48.39
CA PRO A 280 62.05 -33.93 -47.98
C PRO A 280 62.92 -33.72 -49.19
N SER A 281 63.76 -32.67 -49.10
CA SER A 281 64.87 -32.42 -50.08
C SER A 281 65.88 -33.58 -50.09
N SER A 282 66.04 -34.25 -51.22
CA SER A 282 67.04 -35.20 -51.52
C SER A 282 68.41 -34.58 -51.69
#